data_541807c46f87937a9a6af75eb8315bff
#
_entry.id   541807c46f87937a9a6af75eb8315bff
#
_cell.length_a   1.000
_cell.length_b   1.000
_cell.length_c   1.000
_cell.angle_alpha   90.00
_cell.angle_beta   90.00
_cell.angle_gamma   90.00
#
_symmetry.space_group_name_H-M   'P 1'
#
loop_
_entity.id
_entity.type
_entity.pdbx_description
1 polymer ?
#
loop_
_entity_poly.entity_id
_entity_poly.type
_entity_poly.pdbx_seq_one_letter_code
_entity_poly.pdbx_strand_id
1 'polypeptide(L)'
;NNVSIDLGKVDAVLSENEMIPGETFEPTERIKVYVIDVKSTSKGPKVLVSRTHPELVKRLFESEVAEVRDGIVEIKSIAREAGSRTKMAVWSNDPDVDPVGACVGMNGARVNAIVEELNGEKIDIINWNENPAMLIENALSPAKVISVIADAEENKAKVVVPDYQLSLAIGKEGQN
;
A
#
# COMPACT_ATOMS: atom_id res chain seq x y z
N ASN A 1 14.39 14.81 13.77
CA ASN A 1 13.63 16.01 13.45
C ASN A 1 12.15 15.65 13.26
N ASN A 2 11.27 16.36 13.98
CA ASN A 2 9.81 16.15 13.87
C ASN A 2 9.22 17.28 13.03
N VAL A 3 8.15 16.97 12.29
CA VAL A 3 7.38 17.95 11.53
C VAL A 3 6.04 18.17 12.24
N SER A 4 5.65 19.41 12.39
CA SER A 4 4.34 19.79 12.90
C SER A 4 3.34 19.86 11.76
N ILE A 5 2.23 19.16 11.91
CA ILE A 5 1.15 19.08 10.91
C ILE A 5 -0.08 19.79 11.47
N ASP A 6 -0.54 20.80 10.78
CA ASP A 6 -1.80 21.49 11.12
C ASP A 6 -2.99 20.68 10.58
N LEU A 7 -3.81 20.16 11.51
CA LEU A 7 -5.04 19.43 11.19
C LEU A 7 -6.30 20.34 11.23
N GLY A 8 -6.10 21.64 11.41
CA GLY A 8 -7.16 22.63 11.51
C GLY A 8 -7.52 22.96 12.96
N LYS A 9 -8.04 22.00 13.71
CA LYS A 9 -8.43 22.21 15.14
C LYS A 9 -7.31 21.88 16.12
N VAL A 10 -6.40 21.00 15.74
CA VAL A 10 -5.27 20.55 16.54
C VAL A 10 -4.05 20.38 15.64
N ASP A 11 -2.86 20.42 16.25
CA ASP A 11 -1.62 20.10 15.58
C ASP A 11 -1.25 18.64 15.84
N ALA A 12 -0.71 17.98 14.83
CA ALA A 12 -0.18 16.63 14.91
C ALA A 12 1.34 16.64 14.79
N VAL A 13 1.94 15.56 15.26
CA VAL A 13 3.39 15.34 15.17
C VAL A 13 3.66 14.21 14.19
N LEU A 14 4.43 14.51 13.15
CA LEU A 14 5.01 13.54 12.23
C LEU A 14 6.49 13.37 12.61
N SER A 15 6.80 12.26 13.28
CA SER A 15 8.18 11.97 13.67
C SER A 15 9.01 11.49 12.47
N GLU A 16 10.33 11.62 12.55
CA GLU A 16 11.24 11.22 11.50
C GLU A 16 11.08 9.73 11.10
N ASN A 17 10.82 8.87 12.08
CA ASN A 17 10.59 7.44 11.83
C ASN A 17 9.28 7.14 11.09
N GLU A 18 8.36 8.09 11.08
CA GLU A 18 7.07 7.96 10.40
C GLU A 18 7.03 8.70 9.05
N MET A 19 8.15 9.25 8.63
CA MET A 19 8.33 9.87 7.31
C MET A 19 8.77 8.83 6.29
N ILE A 20 8.31 9.00 5.04
CA ILE A 20 8.83 8.20 3.93
C ILE A 20 10.31 8.57 3.75
N PRO A 21 11.22 7.58 3.60
CA PRO A 21 12.64 7.88 3.42
C PRO A 21 12.92 8.85 2.26
N GLY A 22 13.70 9.88 2.54
CA GLY A 22 14.07 10.90 1.54
C GLY A 22 13.01 11.99 1.29
N GLU A 23 11.88 11.93 1.99
CA GLU A 23 10.81 12.91 1.88
C GLU A 23 11.17 14.22 2.61
N THR A 24 10.90 15.35 1.96
CA THR A 24 11.06 16.68 2.54
C THR A 24 9.78 17.47 2.32
N PHE A 25 9.47 18.40 3.23
CA PHE A 25 8.25 19.21 3.16
C PHE A 25 8.59 20.68 3.18
N GLU A 26 7.94 21.45 2.30
CA GLU A 26 7.98 22.90 2.34
C GLU A 26 6.94 23.44 3.35
N PRO A 27 7.20 24.61 3.96
CA PRO A 27 6.20 25.25 4.81
C PRO A 27 4.88 25.48 4.06
N THR A 28 3.77 25.17 4.70
CA THR A 28 2.41 25.28 4.15
C THR A 28 2.03 24.25 3.07
N GLU A 29 2.92 23.32 2.76
CA GLU A 29 2.61 22.22 1.87
C GLU A 29 1.50 21.33 2.46
N ARG A 30 0.58 20.86 1.61
CA ARG A 30 -0.48 19.92 2.02
C ARG A 30 -0.07 18.49 1.74
N ILE A 31 -0.13 17.67 2.77
CA ILE A 31 0.18 16.24 2.68
C ILE A 31 -0.93 15.40 3.31
N LYS A 32 -1.06 14.17 2.86
CA LYS A 32 -1.94 13.18 3.48
C LYS A 32 -1.19 12.42 4.56
N VAL A 33 -1.83 12.27 5.71
CA VAL A 33 -1.27 11.54 6.86
C VAL A 33 -2.33 10.60 7.46
N TYR A 34 -1.86 9.52 8.07
CA TYR A 34 -2.69 8.59 8.81
C TYR A 34 -2.48 8.82 10.32
N VAL A 35 -3.57 8.95 11.07
CA VAL A 35 -3.49 9.12 12.52
C VAL A 35 -3.24 7.77 13.18
N ILE A 36 -2.09 7.61 13.82
CA ILE A 36 -1.70 6.34 14.47
C ILE A 36 -2.01 6.31 15.96
N ASP A 37 -2.05 7.47 16.62
CA ASP A 37 -2.33 7.55 18.04
C ASP A 37 -2.83 8.93 18.45
N VAL A 38 -3.67 8.98 19.47
CA VAL A 38 -4.10 10.21 20.11
C VAL A 38 -3.93 10.05 21.62
N LYS A 39 -3.02 10.84 22.20
CA LYS A 39 -2.73 10.81 23.63
C LYS A 39 -3.31 12.03 24.32
N SER A 40 -3.93 11.83 25.48
CA SER A 40 -4.34 12.92 26.36
C SER A 40 -3.15 13.36 27.20
N THR A 41 -2.85 14.66 27.19
CA THR A 41 -1.77 15.25 28.00
C THR A 41 -2.30 16.44 28.77
N SER A 42 -1.53 16.90 29.78
CA SER A 42 -1.86 18.11 30.56
C SER A 42 -1.94 19.38 29.71
N LYS A 43 -1.35 19.38 28.52
CA LYS A 43 -1.35 20.50 27.55
C LYS A 43 -2.39 20.31 26.43
N GLY A 44 -3.24 19.31 26.53
CA GLY A 44 -4.24 18.96 25.52
C GLY A 44 -3.91 17.66 24.78
N PRO A 45 -4.69 17.31 23.75
CA PRO A 45 -4.47 16.08 22.99
C PRO A 45 -3.18 16.18 22.17
N LYS A 46 -2.39 15.10 22.18
CA LYS A 46 -1.24 14.92 21.32
C LYS A 46 -1.58 13.90 20.24
N VAL A 47 -1.62 14.35 19.01
CA VAL A 47 -1.95 13.52 17.85
C VAL A 47 -0.65 13.11 17.15
N LEU A 48 -0.47 11.80 16.94
CA LEU A 48 0.66 11.22 16.22
C LEU A 48 0.17 10.71 14.88
N VAL A 49 0.90 11.07 13.84
CA VAL A 49 0.56 10.70 12.45
C VAL A 49 1.72 10.00 11.76
N SER A 50 1.41 9.27 10.69
CA SER A 50 2.35 8.49 9.91
C SER A 50 2.14 8.66 8.41
N ARG A 51 3.24 8.59 7.67
CA ARG A 51 3.25 8.45 6.22
C ARG A 51 3.81 7.09 5.76
N THR A 52 4.27 6.27 6.70
CA THR A 52 4.82 4.93 6.41
C THR A 52 3.86 3.79 6.74
N HIS A 53 2.79 4.06 7.47
CA HIS A 53 1.84 3.04 7.89
C HIS A 53 1.07 2.47 6.68
N PRO A 54 0.90 1.13 6.58
CA PRO A 54 0.15 0.51 5.47
C PRO A 54 -1.29 1.01 5.33
N GLU A 55 -1.94 1.36 6.44
CA GLU A 55 -3.30 1.90 6.44
C GLU A 55 -3.42 3.23 5.69
N LEU A 56 -2.35 4.01 5.58
CA LEU A 56 -2.38 5.23 4.77
C LEU A 56 -2.73 4.90 3.30
N VAL A 57 -2.10 3.87 2.74
CA VAL A 57 -2.35 3.43 1.37
C VAL A 57 -3.82 3.00 1.21
N LYS A 58 -4.32 2.22 2.15
CA LYS A 58 -5.72 1.79 2.15
C LYS A 58 -6.68 2.99 2.17
N ARG A 59 -6.43 3.97 3.04
CA ARG A 59 -7.26 5.18 3.14
C ARG A 59 -7.20 6.05 1.89
N LEU A 60 -6.04 6.13 1.24
CA LEU A 60 -5.90 6.84 -0.03
C LEU A 60 -6.74 6.19 -1.13
N PHE A 61 -6.77 4.86 -1.19
CA PHE A 61 -7.65 4.14 -2.13
C PHE A 61 -9.13 4.32 -1.81
N GLU A 62 -9.52 4.32 -0.55
CA GLU A 62 -10.91 4.62 -0.15
C GLU A 62 -11.35 6.02 -0.60
N SER A 63 -10.45 6.98 -0.55
CA SER A 63 -10.72 8.35 -1.01
C SER A 63 -10.81 8.46 -2.53
N GLU A 64 -9.94 7.76 -3.25
CA GLU A 64 -9.82 7.87 -4.72
C GLU A 64 -10.77 6.93 -5.47
N VAL A 65 -11.13 5.79 -4.91
CA VAL A 65 -11.89 4.72 -5.56
C VAL A 65 -13.24 4.54 -4.88
N ALA A 66 -14.31 4.94 -5.56
CA ALA A 66 -15.68 4.86 -5.02
C ALA A 66 -16.07 3.42 -4.67
N GLU A 67 -15.69 2.46 -5.50
CA GLU A 67 -16.00 1.03 -5.31
C GLU A 67 -15.36 0.47 -4.04
N VAL A 68 -14.20 0.99 -3.65
CA VAL A 68 -13.55 0.64 -2.36
C VAL A 68 -14.29 1.30 -1.20
N ARG A 69 -14.58 2.58 -1.30
CA ARG A 69 -15.32 3.33 -0.27
C ARG A 69 -16.69 2.72 0.01
N ASP A 70 -17.38 2.29 -1.04
CA ASP A 70 -18.75 1.75 -0.96
C ASP A 70 -18.77 0.24 -0.59
N GLY A 71 -17.60 -0.38 -0.40
CA GLY A 71 -17.49 -1.76 0.04
C GLY A 71 -17.70 -2.82 -1.05
N ILE A 72 -17.82 -2.42 -2.32
CA ILE A 72 -17.93 -3.34 -3.46
C ILE A 72 -16.60 -4.04 -3.69
N VAL A 73 -15.52 -3.27 -3.69
CA VAL A 73 -14.14 -3.76 -3.75
C VAL A 73 -13.53 -3.72 -2.36
N GLU A 74 -12.99 -4.85 -1.94
CA GLU A 74 -12.28 -4.97 -0.66
C GLU A 74 -10.78 -5.07 -0.86
N ILE A 75 -10.03 -4.33 -0.06
CA ILE A 75 -8.59 -4.48 0.07
C ILE A 75 -8.34 -5.56 1.11
N LYS A 76 -7.97 -6.76 0.67
CA LYS A 76 -7.79 -7.93 1.53
C LYS A 76 -6.47 -7.92 2.29
N SER A 77 -5.39 -7.45 1.65
CA SER A 77 -4.07 -7.36 2.28
C SER A 77 -3.22 -6.31 1.63
N ILE A 78 -2.29 -5.75 2.40
CA ILE A 78 -1.28 -4.79 1.94
C ILE A 78 0.05 -5.20 2.54
N ALA A 79 1.08 -5.25 1.69
CA ALA A 79 2.48 -5.34 2.10
C ALA A 79 3.20 -4.10 1.58
N ARG A 80 3.76 -3.30 2.48
CA ARG A 80 4.35 -2.01 2.14
C ARG A 80 5.80 -1.89 2.62
N GLU A 81 6.66 -1.48 1.72
CA GLU A 81 7.96 -0.90 2.02
C GLU A 81 7.91 0.58 1.61
N ALA A 82 7.72 1.43 2.60
CA ALA A 82 7.47 2.86 2.37
C ALA A 82 8.61 3.52 1.60
N GLY A 83 8.25 4.29 0.57
CA GLY A 83 9.20 4.93 -0.34
C GLY A 83 9.75 4.03 -1.44
N SER A 84 9.51 2.73 -1.39
CA SER A 84 9.95 1.77 -2.38
C SER A 84 8.77 1.15 -3.14
N ARG A 85 8.06 0.24 -2.53
CA ARG A 85 6.99 -0.51 -3.19
C ARG A 85 5.91 -0.98 -2.22
N THR A 86 4.68 -0.97 -2.70
CA THR A 86 3.52 -1.56 -2.04
C THR A 86 2.87 -2.59 -2.95
N LYS A 87 2.51 -3.74 -2.40
CA LYS A 87 1.63 -4.71 -3.05
C LYS A 87 0.30 -4.75 -2.31
N MET A 88 -0.79 -4.68 -3.06
CA MET A 88 -2.14 -4.63 -2.52
C MET A 88 -3.01 -5.67 -3.20
N ALA A 89 -3.56 -6.60 -2.43
CA ALA A 89 -4.45 -7.64 -2.92
C ALA A 89 -5.91 -7.22 -2.74
N VAL A 90 -6.68 -7.27 -3.80
CA VAL A 90 -8.07 -6.80 -3.86
C VAL A 90 -9.03 -7.90 -4.29
N TRP A 91 -10.27 -7.77 -3.85
CA TRP A 91 -11.37 -8.69 -4.13
C TRP A 91 -12.64 -7.89 -4.44
N SER A 92 -13.49 -8.39 -5.31
CA SER A 92 -14.81 -7.79 -5.55
C SER A 92 -15.92 -8.68 -5.01
N ASN A 93 -16.86 -8.07 -4.30
CA ASN A 93 -18.10 -8.70 -3.86
C ASN A 93 -19.17 -8.75 -4.97
N ASP A 94 -18.95 -8.01 -6.04
CA ASP A 94 -19.79 -7.99 -7.23
C ASP A 94 -19.05 -8.67 -8.39
N PRO A 95 -19.57 -9.77 -8.97
CA PRO A 95 -18.90 -10.48 -10.05
C PRO A 95 -18.77 -9.67 -11.33
N ASP A 96 -19.58 -8.60 -11.50
CA ASP A 96 -19.54 -7.72 -12.66
C ASP A 96 -18.51 -6.58 -12.51
N VAL A 97 -17.87 -6.46 -11.35
CA VAL A 97 -16.84 -5.44 -11.07
C VAL A 97 -15.46 -6.08 -11.02
N ASP A 98 -14.57 -5.60 -11.90
CA ASP A 98 -13.15 -5.96 -11.86
C ASP A 98 -12.46 -5.16 -10.74
N PRO A 99 -12.01 -5.81 -9.66
CA PRO A 99 -11.43 -5.10 -8.53
C PRO A 99 -10.08 -4.43 -8.85
N VAL A 100 -9.25 -5.07 -9.66
CA VAL A 100 -7.96 -4.50 -10.08
C VAL A 100 -8.19 -3.30 -10.99
N GLY A 101 -9.05 -3.45 -12.01
CA GLY A 101 -9.40 -2.37 -12.93
C GLY A 101 -10.01 -1.16 -12.23
N ALA A 102 -10.84 -1.37 -11.22
CA ALA A 102 -11.44 -0.30 -10.42
C ALA A 102 -10.37 0.51 -9.65
N CYS A 103 -9.39 -0.15 -9.07
CA CYS A 103 -8.32 0.50 -8.32
C CYS A 103 -7.27 1.17 -9.22
N VAL A 104 -6.99 0.60 -10.38
CA VAL A 104 -6.05 1.18 -11.36
C VAL A 104 -6.64 2.41 -12.02
N GLY A 105 -7.91 2.33 -12.43
CA GLY A 105 -8.60 3.39 -13.15
C GLY A 105 -8.21 3.46 -14.62
N MET A 106 -8.91 4.30 -15.37
CA MET A 106 -8.65 4.50 -16.80
C MET A 106 -7.22 5.05 -16.99
N ASN A 107 -6.44 4.35 -17.81
CA ASN A 107 -5.02 4.69 -18.07
C ASN A 107 -4.18 4.85 -16.80
N GLY A 108 -4.54 4.16 -15.72
CA GLY A 108 -3.85 4.23 -14.44
C GLY A 108 -4.12 5.50 -13.63
N ALA A 109 -5.13 6.28 -13.98
CA ALA A 109 -5.37 7.59 -13.36
C ALA A 109 -5.54 7.53 -11.84
N ARG A 110 -6.26 6.53 -11.34
CA ARG A 110 -6.53 6.40 -9.90
C ARG A 110 -5.28 5.96 -9.13
N VAL A 111 -4.60 4.92 -9.57
CA VAL A 111 -3.39 4.43 -8.90
C VAL A 111 -2.24 5.45 -9.00
N ASN A 112 -2.10 6.14 -10.12
CA ASN A 112 -1.06 7.16 -10.31
C ASN A 112 -1.24 8.37 -9.39
N ALA A 113 -2.48 8.77 -9.09
CA ALA A 113 -2.75 9.83 -8.13
C ALA A 113 -2.21 9.48 -6.73
N ILE A 114 -2.31 8.21 -6.33
CA ILE A 114 -1.79 7.73 -5.05
C ILE A 114 -0.26 7.60 -5.10
N VAL A 115 0.29 7.11 -6.19
CA VAL A 115 1.75 7.04 -6.41
C VAL A 115 2.37 8.44 -6.29
N GLU A 116 1.74 9.46 -6.87
CA GLU A 116 2.18 10.86 -6.75
C GLU A 116 2.14 11.36 -5.31
N GLU A 117 1.05 11.12 -4.59
CA GLU A 117 0.94 11.50 -3.16
C GLU A 117 2.05 10.86 -2.31
N LEU A 118 2.49 9.66 -2.66
CA LEU A 118 3.53 8.92 -1.96
C LEU A 118 4.94 9.10 -2.58
N ASN A 119 5.14 10.19 -3.32
CA ASN A 119 6.43 10.60 -3.91
C ASN A 119 7.06 9.54 -4.82
N GLY A 120 6.26 8.84 -5.59
CA GLY A 120 6.72 7.87 -6.57
C GLY A 120 6.87 6.43 -6.04
N GLU A 121 6.34 6.13 -4.85
CA GLU A 121 6.27 4.76 -4.35
C GLU A 121 5.49 3.89 -5.33
N LYS A 122 6.08 2.80 -5.79
CA LYS A 122 5.43 1.89 -6.73
C LYS A 122 4.31 1.11 -6.05
N ILE A 123 3.17 1.00 -6.72
CA ILE A 123 2.01 0.27 -6.20
C ILE A 123 1.60 -0.80 -7.20
N ASP A 124 1.67 -2.06 -6.76
CA ASP A 124 1.15 -3.21 -7.51
C ASP A 124 -0.20 -3.60 -6.92
N ILE A 125 -1.20 -3.67 -7.79
CA ILE A 125 -2.55 -4.10 -7.43
C ILE A 125 -2.75 -5.48 -8.03
N ILE A 126 -3.04 -6.46 -7.18
CA ILE A 126 -3.19 -7.85 -7.57
C ILE A 126 -4.55 -8.41 -7.13
N ASN A 127 -5.01 -9.44 -7.81
CA ASN A 127 -6.19 -10.17 -7.37
C ASN A 127 -5.87 -10.99 -6.12
N TRP A 128 -6.68 -10.82 -5.09
CA TRP A 128 -6.63 -11.68 -3.92
C TRP A 128 -7.16 -13.07 -4.26
N ASN A 129 -6.59 -14.09 -3.65
CA ASN A 129 -7.08 -15.46 -3.74
C ASN A 129 -6.99 -16.13 -2.37
N GLU A 130 -7.99 -16.90 -2.03
CA GLU A 130 -8.04 -17.70 -0.80
C GLU A 130 -6.90 -18.73 -0.73
N ASN A 131 -6.51 -19.30 -1.89
CA ASN A 131 -5.39 -20.20 -1.98
C ASN A 131 -4.07 -19.43 -1.91
N PRO A 132 -3.22 -19.66 -0.88
CA PRO A 132 -1.96 -18.93 -0.71
C PRO A 132 -1.02 -19.08 -1.90
N ALA A 133 -0.96 -20.24 -2.55
CA ALA A 133 -0.11 -20.46 -3.72
C ALA A 133 -0.54 -19.58 -4.90
N MET A 134 -1.83 -19.44 -5.14
CA MET A 134 -2.36 -18.57 -6.19
C MET A 134 -2.16 -17.09 -5.86
N LEU A 135 -2.31 -16.71 -4.59
CA LEU A 135 -2.05 -15.34 -4.15
C LEU A 135 -0.58 -14.95 -4.39
N ILE A 136 0.35 -15.85 -4.07
CA ILE A 136 1.78 -15.65 -4.31
C ILE A 136 2.08 -15.53 -5.81
N GLU A 137 1.49 -16.40 -6.63
CA GLU A 137 1.63 -16.32 -8.09
C GLU A 137 1.13 -14.97 -8.63
N ASN A 138 -0.04 -14.53 -8.19
CA ASN A 138 -0.59 -13.22 -8.55
C ASN A 138 0.32 -12.07 -8.12
N ALA A 139 0.90 -12.17 -6.93
CA ALA A 139 1.81 -11.15 -6.39
C ALA A 139 3.13 -11.04 -7.17
N LEU A 140 3.55 -12.09 -7.83
CA LEU A 140 4.77 -12.13 -8.63
C LEU A 140 4.56 -11.69 -10.10
N SER A 141 3.31 -11.49 -10.52
CA SER A 141 3.02 -10.95 -11.84
C SER A 141 3.77 -9.61 -12.07
N PRO A 142 4.34 -9.35 -13.24
CA PRO A 142 4.25 -10.09 -14.50
C PRO A 142 5.22 -11.26 -14.66
N ALA A 143 6.00 -11.63 -13.66
CA ALA A 143 6.89 -12.79 -13.73
C ALA A 143 6.08 -14.07 -13.97
N LYS A 144 6.51 -14.87 -14.90
CA LYS A 144 5.88 -16.17 -15.20
C LYS A 144 6.39 -17.21 -14.23
N VAL A 145 5.48 -17.84 -13.51
CA VAL A 145 5.76 -18.83 -12.48
C VAL A 145 5.43 -20.22 -13.02
N ILE A 146 6.32 -21.19 -12.79
CA ILE A 146 6.10 -22.61 -13.14
C ILE A 146 5.25 -23.25 -12.05
N SER A 147 5.63 -23.10 -10.79
CA SER A 147 4.91 -23.67 -9.66
C SER A 147 5.14 -22.87 -8.38
N VAL A 148 4.16 -22.94 -7.48
CA VAL A 148 4.24 -22.41 -6.12
C VAL A 148 3.79 -23.49 -5.16
N ILE A 149 4.61 -23.78 -4.15
CA ILE A 149 4.25 -24.65 -3.03
C ILE A 149 4.28 -23.76 -1.79
N ALA A 150 3.12 -23.52 -1.20
CA ALA A 150 2.97 -22.70 0.00
C ALA A 150 2.75 -23.58 1.22
N ASP A 151 3.50 -23.30 2.30
CA ASP A 151 3.34 -23.89 3.62
C ASP A 151 2.91 -22.77 4.59
N ALA A 152 1.62 -22.73 4.88
CA ALA A 152 1.04 -21.71 5.74
C ALA A 152 1.42 -21.90 7.23
N GLU A 153 1.71 -23.12 7.66
CA GLU A 153 2.10 -23.41 9.04
C GLU A 153 3.52 -22.89 9.34
N GLU A 154 4.43 -23.06 8.38
CA GLU A 154 5.80 -22.60 8.50
C GLU A 154 6.04 -21.18 7.97
N ASN A 155 5.02 -20.52 7.42
CA ASN A 155 5.11 -19.23 6.74
C ASN A 155 6.19 -19.21 5.65
N LYS A 156 6.26 -20.27 4.86
CA LYS A 156 7.22 -20.46 3.78
C LYS A 156 6.53 -20.76 2.46
N ALA A 157 7.17 -20.37 1.39
CA ALA A 157 6.77 -20.79 0.06
C ALA A 157 7.98 -21.08 -0.81
N LYS A 158 7.85 -22.09 -1.67
CA LYS A 158 8.82 -22.38 -2.72
C LYS A 158 8.19 -22.01 -4.07
N VAL A 159 8.84 -21.08 -4.76
CA VAL A 159 8.41 -20.62 -6.08
C VAL A 159 9.45 -21.08 -7.10
N VAL A 160 8.98 -21.72 -8.16
CA VAL A 160 9.83 -22.14 -9.30
C VAL A 160 9.49 -21.29 -10.51
N VAL A 161 10.48 -20.66 -11.07
CA VAL A 161 10.37 -19.85 -12.29
C VAL A 161 11.41 -20.29 -13.32
N PRO A 162 11.20 -20.03 -14.64
CA PRO A 162 12.26 -20.19 -15.62
C PRO A 162 13.44 -19.28 -15.30
N ASP A 163 14.67 -19.68 -15.61
CA ASP A 163 15.88 -18.89 -15.32
C ASP A 163 15.79 -17.45 -15.80
N TYR A 164 15.22 -17.22 -16.98
CA TYR A 164 15.07 -15.87 -17.55
C TYR A 164 14.02 -14.98 -16.82
N GLN A 165 13.22 -15.56 -15.94
CA GLN A 165 12.22 -14.85 -15.12
C GLN A 165 12.71 -14.57 -13.69
N LEU A 166 13.84 -15.14 -13.27
CA LEU A 166 14.29 -15.11 -11.88
C LEU A 166 14.52 -13.68 -11.39
N SER A 167 15.23 -12.87 -12.15
CA SER A 167 15.48 -11.47 -11.78
C SER A 167 14.19 -10.65 -11.68
N LEU A 168 13.22 -10.91 -12.55
CA LEU A 168 11.92 -10.25 -12.53
C LEU A 168 11.11 -10.68 -11.31
N ALA A 169 11.15 -11.98 -10.97
CA ALA A 169 10.44 -12.51 -9.81
C ALA A 169 11.01 -11.97 -8.47
N ILE A 170 12.32 -11.82 -8.36
CA ILE A 170 13.00 -11.28 -7.17
C ILE A 170 12.79 -9.76 -7.07
N GLY A 171 12.85 -9.07 -8.20
CA GLY A 171 12.81 -7.61 -8.25
C GLY A 171 14.13 -6.95 -7.84
N LYS A 172 14.21 -5.64 -8.03
CA LYS A 172 15.39 -4.86 -7.64
C LYS A 172 15.58 -4.94 -6.12
N GLU A 173 16.78 -5.31 -5.69
CA GLU A 173 17.12 -5.45 -4.27
C GLU A 173 16.19 -6.40 -3.48
N GLY A 174 15.55 -7.35 -4.17
CA GLY A 174 14.65 -8.29 -3.55
C GLY A 174 13.31 -7.71 -3.09
N GLN A 175 12.88 -6.61 -3.67
CA GLN A 175 11.67 -5.89 -3.23
C GLN A 175 10.34 -6.57 -3.56
N ASN A 176 10.37 -7.62 -4.36
CA ASN A 176 9.14 -8.28 -4.84
C ASN A 176 8.56 -9.29 -3.84
#